data_e6a913a0dc705570b17cf54acd6d410a
#
_entry.id   e6a913a0dc705570b17cf54acd6d410a
#
_cell.length_a   1.000
_cell.length_b   1.000
_cell.length_c   1.000
_cell.angle_alpha   90.00
_cell.angle_beta   90.00
_cell.angle_gamma   90.00
#
_symmetry.space_group_name_H-M   'P 1'
#
loop_
_entity.id
_entity.type
_entity.pdbx_description
1 polymer ?
#
loop_
_entity_poly.entity_id
_entity_poly.type
_entity_poly.pdbx_seq_one_letter_code
_entity_poly.pdbx_strand_id
1 'polypeptide(L)'
;MMKINFSLLDEPMEVNLGTVLVIEDVSVFAQLVKEFYQYDEQSNLTIFDSKIRSIRSSELLLITDILGYDINTSQVLKLLHTDIVSQLNDKPEVRSEIDSLVSLITDIILAECLENELDIEYDEITLLELIKALGVRIETKSCTVFEKIFEILQIFKYLVKKRILVFSSFCMKLNGIIILLESRL
;
A
#
# COMPACT_ATOMS: atom_id res chain seq x y z
N MET A 1 5.68 14.97 -15.57
CA MET A 1 4.58 14.69 -16.48
C MET A 1 4.80 13.29 -17.03
N MET A 2 3.85 12.40 -16.92
CA MET A 2 3.92 11.04 -17.46
C MET A 2 3.12 10.96 -18.76
N LYS A 3 3.44 9.97 -19.58
CA LYS A 3 2.70 9.67 -20.81
C LYS A 3 2.27 8.22 -20.78
N ILE A 4 1.02 8.00 -21.18
CA ILE A 4 0.45 6.65 -21.33
C ILE A 4 0.07 6.47 -22.79
N ASN A 5 0.46 5.34 -23.35
CA ASN A 5 0.07 4.93 -24.69
C ASN A 5 -0.50 3.52 -24.66
N PHE A 6 -1.57 3.28 -25.38
CA PHE A 6 -2.17 1.97 -25.60
C PHE A 6 -2.74 1.88 -27.02
N SER A 7 -2.99 0.68 -27.50
CA SER A 7 -3.25 0.36 -28.90
C SER A 7 -4.40 1.12 -29.56
N LEU A 8 -5.25 1.79 -28.79
CA LEU A 8 -6.41 2.55 -29.26
C LEU A 8 -6.19 4.07 -29.32
N LEU A 9 -5.01 4.53 -28.92
CA LEU A 9 -4.64 5.95 -29.00
C LEU A 9 -3.72 6.18 -30.19
N ASP A 10 -4.06 7.17 -31.01
CA ASP A 10 -3.21 7.62 -32.13
C ASP A 10 -1.92 8.31 -31.62
N GLU A 11 -2.02 8.96 -30.44
CA GLU A 11 -0.90 9.64 -29.80
C GLU A 11 -0.89 9.36 -28.26
N PRO A 12 0.29 9.32 -27.61
CA PRO A 12 0.39 9.13 -26.17
C PRO A 12 -0.34 10.21 -25.39
N MET A 13 -1.20 9.79 -24.48
CA MET A 13 -1.94 10.68 -23.59
C MET A 13 -1.05 11.18 -22.44
N GLU A 14 -1.11 12.46 -22.16
CA GLU A 14 -0.42 13.05 -21.01
C GLU A 14 -1.22 12.87 -19.73
N VAL A 15 -0.56 12.35 -18.69
CA VAL A 15 -1.15 12.11 -17.38
C VAL A 15 -0.51 13.05 -16.35
N ASN A 16 -1.36 13.79 -15.67
CA ASN A 16 -0.99 14.68 -14.57
C ASN A 16 -1.28 14.03 -13.22
N LEU A 17 -1.18 14.78 -12.13
CA LEU A 17 -1.36 14.33 -10.73
C LEU A 17 -2.67 13.55 -10.49
N GLY A 18 -3.73 13.91 -11.18
CA GLY A 18 -4.98 13.18 -11.18
C GLY A 18 -5.61 13.26 -12.57
N THR A 19 -5.74 12.14 -13.23
CA THR A 19 -6.34 12.05 -14.58
C THR A 19 -7.49 11.05 -14.50
N VAL A 20 -8.65 11.46 -15.03
CA VAL A 20 -9.83 10.61 -15.16
C VAL A 20 -10.03 10.33 -16.65
N LEU A 21 -10.00 9.06 -17.01
CA LEU A 21 -10.30 8.60 -18.36
C LEU A 21 -11.69 7.97 -18.37
N VAL A 22 -12.59 8.56 -19.12
CA VAL A 22 -13.95 8.04 -19.33
C VAL A 22 -14.01 7.33 -20.67
N ILE A 23 -14.47 6.09 -20.69
CA ILE A 23 -14.53 5.25 -21.89
C ILE A 23 -15.98 4.79 -22.06
N GLU A 24 -16.61 5.24 -23.14
CA GLU A 24 -18.02 4.92 -23.42
C GLU A 24 -18.20 3.47 -23.87
N ASP A 25 -17.25 2.94 -24.64
CA ASP A 25 -17.30 1.56 -25.12
C ASP A 25 -16.82 0.58 -24.04
N VAL A 26 -17.72 -0.31 -23.63
CA VAL A 26 -17.48 -1.32 -22.59
C VAL A 26 -16.35 -2.29 -22.98
N SER A 27 -16.24 -2.65 -24.27
CA SER A 27 -15.22 -3.57 -24.75
C SER A 27 -13.85 -2.94 -24.68
N VAL A 28 -13.74 -1.67 -25.08
CA VAL A 28 -12.52 -0.87 -24.97
C VAL A 28 -12.11 -0.70 -23.50
N PHE A 29 -13.06 -0.38 -22.64
CA PHE A 29 -12.82 -0.29 -21.20
C PHE A 29 -12.29 -1.60 -20.62
N ALA A 30 -12.95 -2.73 -20.92
CA ALA A 30 -12.55 -4.04 -20.43
C ALA A 30 -11.14 -4.43 -20.96
N GLN A 31 -10.83 -4.12 -22.22
CA GLN A 31 -9.52 -4.36 -22.78
C GLN A 31 -8.44 -3.54 -22.05
N LEU A 32 -8.69 -2.26 -21.83
CA LEU A 32 -7.72 -1.40 -21.13
C LEU A 32 -7.49 -1.83 -19.69
N VAL A 33 -8.55 -2.22 -18.95
CA VAL A 33 -8.41 -2.76 -17.60
C VAL A 33 -7.59 -4.05 -17.60
N LYS A 34 -7.81 -4.93 -18.60
CA LYS A 34 -7.01 -6.14 -18.80
C LYS A 34 -5.54 -5.82 -19.05
N GLU A 35 -5.26 -4.82 -19.89
CA GLU A 35 -3.88 -4.38 -20.17
C GLU A 35 -3.19 -3.81 -18.92
N PHE A 36 -3.90 -3.05 -18.07
CA PHE A 36 -3.37 -2.63 -16.78
C PHE A 36 -3.13 -3.81 -15.82
N TYR A 37 -4.01 -4.79 -15.81
CA TYR A 37 -3.87 -5.99 -14.98
C TYR A 37 -2.68 -6.86 -15.39
N GLN A 38 -2.42 -6.96 -16.68
CA GLN A 38 -1.33 -7.75 -17.29
C GLN A 38 -0.11 -6.88 -17.62
N TYR A 39 -0.05 -5.67 -17.04
CA TYR A 39 1.00 -4.71 -17.37
C TYR A 39 2.40 -5.26 -17.07
N ASP A 40 3.19 -5.34 -18.11
CA ASP A 40 4.62 -5.65 -18.07
C ASP A 40 5.40 -4.80 -19.07
N GLU A 41 6.71 -4.99 -19.17
CA GLU A 41 7.59 -4.23 -20.06
C GLU A 41 7.36 -4.56 -21.57
N GLN A 42 6.58 -5.60 -21.89
CA GLN A 42 6.28 -6.06 -23.25
C GLN A 42 4.80 -5.86 -23.61
N SER A 43 4.00 -5.30 -22.72
CA SER A 43 2.57 -5.07 -22.96
C SER A 43 2.34 -3.98 -24.01
N ASN A 44 1.15 -4.01 -24.66
CA ASN A 44 0.73 -2.96 -25.58
C ASN A 44 0.46 -1.63 -24.86
N LEU A 45 0.18 -1.70 -23.56
CA LEU A 45 0.10 -0.53 -22.71
C LEU A 45 1.52 -0.13 -22.28
N THR A 46 1.92 1.08 -22.64
CA THR A 46 3.22 1.63 -22.27
C THR A 46 3.05 2.89 -21.44
N ILE A 47 3.80 2.98 -20.35
CA ILE A 47 3.77 4.12 -19.45
C ILE A 47 5.18 4.67 -19.30
N PHE A 48 5.36 5.94 -19.59
CA PHE A 48 6.66 6.59 -19.56
C PHE A 48 6.69 7.75 -18.56
N ASP A 49 7.80 7.87 -17.86
CA ASP A 49 8.06 9.05 -17.03
C ASP A 49 8.51 10.25 -17.88
N SER A 50 8.73 11.39 -17.22
CA SER A 50 9.20 12.64 -17.88
C SER A 50 10.57 12.51 -18.57
N LYS A 51 11.32 11.44 -18.28
CA LYS A 51 12.63 11.12 -18.87
C LYS A 51 12.52 10.02 -19.93
N ILE A 52 11.32 9.72 -20.41
CA ILE A 52 11.05 8.66 -21.41
C ILE A 52 11.49 7.27 -20.90
N ARG A 53 11.55 7.07 -19.60
CA ARG A 53 11.83 5.76 -19.01
C ARG A 53 10.50 5.02 -18.80
N SER A 54 10.43 3.78 -19.27
CA SER A 54 9.28 2.90 -19.00
C SER A 54 9.13 2.65 -17.51
N ILE A 55 7.90 2.73 -17.03
CA ILE A 55 7.51 2.42 -15.66
C ILE A 55 7.44 0.90 -15.51
N ARG A 56 8.01 0.36 -14.45
CA ARG A 56 7.94 -1.08 -14.18
C ARG A 56 6.60 -1.46 -13.56
N SER A 57 6.17 -2.70 -13.77
CA SER A 57 4.95 -3.24 -13.16
C SER A 57 4.97 -3.12 -11.61
N SER A 58 6.13 -3.25 -10.99
CA SER A 58 6.31 -3.06 -9.54
C SER A 58 6.02 -1.63 -9.04
N GLU A 59 6.06 -0.64 -9.93
CA GLU A 59 5.81 0.78 -9.63
C GLU A 59 4.32 1.16 -9.82
N LEU A 60 3.49 0.25 -10.35
CA LEU A 60 2.06 0.42 -10.59
C LEU A 60 1.23 -0.36 -9.56
N LEU A 61 0.14 0.24 -9.09
CA LEU A 61 -0.87 -0.42 -8.27
C LEU A 61 -2.24 -0.23 -8.95
N LEU A 62 -2.82 -1.34 -9.40
CA LEU A 62 -4.18 -1.36 -9.96
C LEU A 62 -5.16 -1.82 -8.88
N ILE A 63 -6.24 -1.07 -8.69
CA ILE A 63 -7.35 -1.40 -7.79
C ILE A 63 -8.64 -1.45 -8.60
N THR A 64 -9.21 -2.64 -8.74
CA THR A 64 -10.44 -2.90 -9.48
C THR A 64 -11.67 -3.01 -8.58
N ASP A 65 -11.48 -3.43 -7.34
CA ASP A 65 -12.52 -3.46 -6.31
C ASP A 65 -12.13 -2.51 -5.16
N ILE A 66 -12.68 -1.30 -5.22
CA ILE A 66 -12.35 -0.25 -4.26
C ILE A 66 -12.87 -0.60 -2.86
N LEU A 67 -14.12 -1.08 -2.76
CA LEU A 67 -14.74 -1.38 -1.47
C LEU A 67 -14.17 -2.65 -0.83
N GLY A 68 -13.84 -3.66 -1.65
CA GLY A 68 -13.21 -4.90 -1.20
C GLY A 68 -11.70 -4.80 -1.00
N TYR A 69 -11.07 -3.67 -1.33
CA TYR A 69 -9.62 -3.53 -1.15
C TYR A 69 -9.23 -3.59 0.32
N ASP A 70 -8.46 -4.63 0.68
CA ASP A 70 -7.90 -4.78 2.03
C ASP A 70 -6.68 -3.88 2.21
N ILE A 71 -6.84 -2.86 3.04
CA ILE A 71 -5.75 -1.93 3.39
C ILE A 71 -4.75 -2.52 4.39
N ASN A 72 -5.08 -3.66 5.03
CA ASN A 72 -4.22 -4.35 5.98
C ASN A 72 -3.57 -5.60 5.37
N THR A 73 -3.27 -5.57 4.08
CA THR A 73 -2.50 -6.65 3.45
C THR A 73 -1.17 -6.86 4.18
N SER A 74 -0.63 -8.08 4.12
CA SER A 74 0.66 -8.41 4.75
C SER A 74 1.79 -7.47 4.32
N GLN A 75 1.76 -7.00 3.06
CA GLN A 75 2.73 -6.04 2.54
C GLN A 75 2.58 -4.67 3.18
N VAL A 76 1.35 -4.15 3.31
CA VAL A 76 1.09 -2.85 3.93
C VAL A 76 1.41 -2.89 5.41
N LEU A 77 1.01 -3.95 6.13
CA LEU A 77 1.34 -4.14 7.54
C LEU A 77 2.86 -4.21 7.77
N LYS A 78 3.60 -4.89 6.90
CA LYS A 78 5.06 -4.91 6.99
C LYS A 78 5.66 -3.51 6.85
N LEU A 79 5.18 -2.71 5.92
CA LEU A 79 5.63 -1.32 5.74
C LEU A 79 5.27 -0.46 6.95
N LEU A 80 4.03 -0.57 7.46
CA LEU A 80 3.57 0.14 8.66
C LEU A 80 4.44 -0.19 9.87
N HIS A 81 4.64 -1.47 10.15
CA HIS A 81 5.44 -1.90 11.30
C HIS A 81 6.90 -1.45 11.18
N THR A 82 7.48 -1.52 9.98
CA THR A 82 8.85 -1.04 9.73
C THR A 82 8.96 0.47 9.95
N ASP A 83 7.96 1.23 9.52
CA ASP A 83 7.91 2.68 9.69
C ASP A 83 7.80 3.06 11.18
N ILE A 84 6.93 2.37 11.94
CA ILE A 84 6.79 2.56 13.39
C ILE A 84 8.11 2.26 14.11
N VAL A 85 8.77 1.13 13.78
CA VAL A 85 10.09 0.78 14.35
C VAL A 85 11.11 1.88 14.07
N SER A 86 11.14 2.41 12.83
CA SER A 86 12.05 3.50 12.46
C SER A 86 11.77 4.75 13.30
N GLN A 87 10.50 5.16 13.40
CA GLN A 87 10.10 6.35 14.18
C GLN A 87 10.43 6.22 15.68
N LEU A 88 10.31 5.00 16.24
CA LEU A 88 10.65 4.75 17.64
C LEU A 88 12.17 4.71 17.85
N ASN A 89 12.94 4.23 16.90
CA ASN A 89 14.41 4.29 16.95
C ASN A 89 14.93 5.74 16.89
N ASP A 90 14.21 6.65 16.23
CA ASP A 90 14.53 8.08 16.21
C ASP A 90 14.20 8.80 17.54
N LYS A 91 13.56 8.09 18.50
CA LYS A 91 13.16 8.58 19.82
C LYS A 91 13.73 7.72 20.94
N PRO A 92 15.03 7.86 21.26
CA PRO A 92 15.74 6.96 22.17
C PRO A 92 15.14 6.90 23.57
N GLU A 93 14.57 7.98 24.07
CA GLU A 93 13.91 8.02 25.37
C GLU A 93 12.66 7.12 25.41
N VAL A 94 11.78 7.26 24.39
CA VAL A 94 10.57 6.41 24.29
C VAL A 94 10.95 4.94 24.05
N ARG A 95 11.99 4.71 23.25
CA ARG A 95 12.51 3.37 22.99
C ARG A 95 13.01 2.71 24.30
N SER A 96 13.80 3.42 25.10
CA SER A 96 14.33 2.94 26.36
C SER A 96 13.21 2.64 27.38
N GLU A 97 12.16 3.46 27.39
CA GLU A 97 10.97 3.21 28.23
C GLU A 97 10.26 1.91 27.82
N ILE A 98 10.05 1.69 26.52
CA ILE A 98 9.45 0.46 26.02
C ILE A 98 10.30 -0.75 26.38
N ASP A 99 11.61 -0.70 26.15
CA ASP A 99 12.54 -1.79 26.46
C ASP A 99 12.51 -2.13 27.98
N SER A 100 12.45 -1.12 28.85
CA SER A 100 12.33 -1.31 30.31
C SER A 100 11.01 -1.98 30.71
N LEU A 101 9.89 -1.60 30.08
CA LEU A 101 8.59 -2.22 30.33
C LEU A 101 8.53 -3.67 29.83
N VAL A 102 9.13 -3.94 28.67
CA VAL A 102 9.23 -5.31 28.12
C VAL A 102 10.06 -6.19 29.06
N SER A 103 11.22 -5.70 29.56
CA SER A 103 12.03 -6.43 30.52
C SER A 103 11.24 -6.75 31.79
N LEU A 104 10.49 -5.79 32.36
CA LEU A 104 9.68 -6.00 33.52
C LEU A 104 8.59 -7.07 33.29
N ILE A 105 7.92 -7.04 32.15
CA ILE A 105 6.91 -8.05 31.80
C ILE A 105 7.57 -9.43 31.69
N THR A 106 8.73 -9.52 31.04
CA THR A 106 9.49 -10.76 30.90
C THR A 106 9.87 -11.33 32.27
N ASP A 107 10.38 -10.49 33.18
CA ASP A 107 10.76 -10.92 34.55
C ASP A 107 9.58 -11.46 35.32
N ILE A 108 8.39 -10.84 35.21
CA ILE A 108 7.16 -11.33 35.88
C ILE A 108 6.76 -12.69 35.30
N ILE A 109 6.76 -12.87 34.00
CA ILE A 109 6.40 -14.14 33.36
C ILE A 109 7.38 -15.25 33.78
N LEU A 110 8.69 -14.95 33.77
CA LEU A 110 9.71 -15.91 34.13
C LEU A 110 9.62 -16.31 35.58
N ALA A 111 9.30 -15.37 36.51
CA ALA A 111 9.09 -15.67 37.89
C ALA A 111 7.98 -16.72 38.11
N GLU A 112 6.86 -16.58 37.40
CA GLU A 112 5.76 -17.58 37.44
C GLU A 112 6.17 -18.92 36.78
N CYS A 113 7.04 -18.88 35.77
CA CYS A 113 7.54 -20.10 35.12
C CYS A 113 8.49 -20.90 36.01
N LEU A 114 9.23 -20.27 36.96
CA LEU A 114 10.15 -20.94 37.85
C LEU A 114 9.43 -21.86 38.86
N GLU A 115 8.13 -21.76 39.03
CA GLU A 115 7.33 -22.69 39.83
C GLU A 115 7.13 -24.06 39.12
N ASN A 116 7.51 -24.19 37.88
CA ASN A 116 7.42 -25.44 37.14
C ASN A 116 8.77 -26.18 37.18
N GLU A 117 8.73 -27.52 37.23
CA GLU A 117 9.92 -28.40 37.16
C GLU A 117 10.52 -28.50 35.72
N LEU A 118 10.19 -27.57 34.82
CA LEU A 118 10.64 -27.56 33.43
C LEU A 118 11.75 -26.54 33.24
N ASP A 119 12.81 -26.92 32.52
CA ASP A 119 13.80 -25.97 32.01
C ASP A 119 13.19 -25.15 30.88
N ILE A 120 12.98 -23.84 31.13
CA ILE A 120 12.34 -22.93 30.20
C ILE A 120 13.39 -22.01 29.57
N GLU A 121 13.48 -22.03 28.25
CA GLU A 121 14.25 -21.07 27.49
C GLU A 121 13.34 -19.95 26.95
N TYR A 122 13.86 -18.74 26.83
CA TYR A 122 13.14 -17.61 26.24
C TYR A 122 14.08 -16.76 25.40
N ASP A 123 13.53 -16.14 24.38
CA ASP A 123 14.21 -15.15 23.54
C ASP A 123 13.77 -13.74 23.95
N GLU A 124 14.66 -12.77 23.81
CA GLU A 124 14.31 -11.36 23.97
C GLU A 124 13.34 -10.94 22.85
N ILE A 125 12.16 -10.41 23.25
CA ILE A 125 11.18 -9.91 22.30
C ILE A 125 11.70 -8.64 21.60
N THR A 126 11.72 -8.65 20.29
CA THR A 126 12.08 -7.47 19.50
C THR A 126 10.90 -6.46 19.45
N LEU A 127 11.22 -5.18 19.22
CA LEU A 127 10.19 -4.15 19.04
C LEU A 127 9.20 -4.50 17.91
N LEU A 128 9.68 -5.11 16.84
CA LEU A 128 8.84 -5.56 15.75
C LEU A 128 7.86 -6.67 16.18
N GLU A 129 8.31 -7.61 16.98
CA GLU A 129 7.47 -8.69 17.52
C GLU A 129 6.45 -8.14 18.51
N LEU A 130 6.84 -7.20 19.36
CA LEU A 130 5.93 -6.49 20.25
C LEU A 130 4.80 -5.78 19.47
N ILE A 131 5.14 -5.00 18.41
CA ILE A 131 4.16 -4.32 17.57
C ILE A 131 3.18 -5.31 16.93
N LYS A 132 3.69 -6.47 16.46
CA LYS A 132 2.86 -7.53 15.88
C LYS A 132 1.96 -8.18 16.93
N ALA A 133 2.49 -8.47 18.12
CA ALA A 133 1.74 -9.07 19.23
C ALA A 133 0.59 -8.17 19.72
N LEU A 134 0.81 -6.84 19.69
CA LEU A 134 -0.22 -5.84 19.97
C LEU A 134 -1.28 -5.73 18.88
N GLY A 135 -1.10 -6.40 17.73
CA GLY A 135 -2.05 -6.36 16.62
C GLY A 135 -2.18 -4.98 15.97
N VAL A 136 -1.09 -4.20 15.95
CA VAL A 136 -1.09 -2.85 15.37
C VAL A 136 -1.43 -2.92 13.88
N ARG A 137 -2.50 -2.24 13.49
CA ARG A 137 -3.02 -2.21 12.12
C ARG A 137 -3.69 -0.87 11.83
N ILE A 138 -3.96 -0.61 10.55
CA ILE A 138 -4.69 0.58 10.11
C ILE A 138 -6.18 0.36 10.42
N GLU A 139 -6.79 1.31 11.12
CA GLU A 139 -8.22 1.29 11.36
C GLU A 139 -8.98 1.66 10.09
N THR A 140 -9.97 0.84 9.71
CA THR A 140 -10.85 1.10 8.57
C THR A 140 -12.15 1.68 9.07
N LYS A 141 -12.46 2.91 8.66
CA LYS A 141 -13.70 3.64 9.03
C LYS A 141 -14.56 3.98 7.82
N SER A 142 -14.12 3.65 6.62
CA SER A 142 -14.80 4.02 5.39
C SER A 142 -16.15 3.31 5.25
N CYS A 143 -17.22 4.11 5.11
CA CYS A 143 -18.57 3.64 4.83
C CYS A 143 -18.98 3.90 3.37
N THR A 144 -18.23 4.73 2.65
CA THR A 144 -18.49 5.12 1.26
C THR A 144 -17.29 4.84 0.36
N VAL A 145 -17.54 4.72 -0.94
CA VAL A 145 -16.50 4.56 -1.96
C VAL A 145 -15.48 5.71 -1.88
N PHE A 146 -15.95 6.94 -1.67
CA PHE A 146 -15.11 8.11 -1.58
C PHE A 146 -14.17 8.06 -0.38
N GLU A 147 -14.69 7.71 0.80
CA GLU A 147 -13.88 7.54 2.01
C GLU A 147 -12.85 6.43 1.84
N LYS A 148 -13.24 5.32 1.18
CA LYS A 148 -12.32 4.22 0.89
C LYS A 148 -11.20 4.63 -0.06
N ILE A 149 -11.50 5.38 -1.11
CA ILE A 149 -10.48 5.95 -2.00
C ILE A 149 -9.52 6.83 -1.19
N PHE A 150 -10.04 7.65 -0.28
CA PHE A 150 -9.21 8.54 0.54
C PHE A 150 -8.29 7.77 1.49
N GLU A 151 -8.77 6.70 2.14
CA GLU A 151 -7.94 5.80 2.95
C GLU A 151 -6.81 5.17 2.12
N ILE A 152 -7.15 4.66 0.92
CA ILE A 152 -6.17 4.07 0.00
C ILE A 152 -5.12 5.10 -0.41
N LEU A 153 -5.54 6.33 -0.71
CA LEU A 153 -4.62 7.42 -1.06
C LEU A 153 -3.66 7.78 0.06
N GLN A 154 -4.13 7.79 1.32
CA GLN A 154 -3.27 8.02 2.47
C GLN A 154 -2.20 6.93 2.58
N ILE A 155 -2.58 5.67 2.44
CA ILE A 155 -1.63 4.54 2.48
C ILE A 155 -0.63 4.64 1.33
N PHE A 156 -1.12 4.93 0.13
CA PHE A 156 -0.28 5.12 -1.05
C PHE A 156 0.74 6.25 -0.84
N LYS A 157 0.31 7.36 -0.27
CA LYS A 157 1.17 8.52 0.00
C LYS A 157 2.22 8.23 1.07
N TYR A 158 1.85 7.59 2.18
CA TYR A 158 2.72 7.49 3.36
C TYR A 158 3.53 6.19 3.43
N LEU A 159 2.98 5.08 2.97
CA LEU A 159 3.59 3.76 3.14
C LEU A 159 4.02 3.12 1.82
N VAL A 160 3.18 3.16 0.81
CA VAL A 160 3.40 2.46 -0.45
C VAL A 160 4.10 3.38 -1.43
N LYS A 161 5.40 3.34 -1.50
CA LYS A 161 6.23 4.18 -2.41
C LYS A 161 6.12 3.73 -3.88
N LYS A 162 4.87 3.63 -4.39
CA LYS A 162 4.61 3.37 -5.80
C LYS A 162 4.39 4.68 -6.55
N ARG A 163 4.70 4.70 -7.85
CA ARG A 163 4.62 5.92 -8.67
C ARG A 163 3.22 6.15 -9.24
N ILE A 164 2.48 5.07 -9.49
CA ILE A 164 1.19 5.14 -10.15
C ILE A 164 0.17 4.31 -9.38
N LEU A 165 -0.95 4.93 -9.08
CA LEU A 165 -2.14 4.29 -8.55
C LEU A 165 -3.26 4.42 -9.58
N VAL A 166 -3.83 3.31 -9.98
CA VAL A 166 -4.92 3.23 -10.96
C VAL A 166 -6.13 2.62 -10.29
N PHE A 167 -7.25 3.36 -10.32
CA PHE A 167 -8.55 2.82 -9.97
C PHE A 167 -9.34 2.55 -11.24
N SER A 168 -9.89 1.36 -11.39
CA SER A 168 -10.89 1.09 -12.40
C SER A 168 -12.24 0.90 -11.73
N SER A 169 -13.24 1.61 -12.21
CA SER A 169 -14.61 1.50 -11.71
C SER A 169 -15.59 1.31 -12.85
N PHE A 170 -16.37 0.22 -12.76
CA PHE A 170 -17.49 -0.01 -13.62
C PHE A 170 -18.74 0.55 -12.94
N CYS A 171 -19.17 1.71 -13.36
CA CYS A 171 -20.43 2.30 -12.89
C CYS A 171 -21.49 2.24 -13.99
N MET A 172 -22.74 1.97 -13.67
CA MET A 172 -23.85 1.83 -14.64
C MET A 172 -24.03 3.04 -15.60
N LYS A 173 -23.39 4.18 -15.32
CA LYS A 173 -23.46 5.38 -16.15
C LYS A 173 -22.14 5.81 -16.80
N LEU A 174 -20.99 5.40 -16.25
CA LEU A 174 -19.68 5.82 -16.71
C LEU A 174 -18.64 4.75 -16.40
N ASN A 175 -18.01 4.20 -17.42
CA ASN A 175 -16.82 3.36 -17.27
C ASN A 175 -15.62 4.28 -17.13
N GLY A 176 -14.99 4.30 -15.97
CA GLY A 176 -13.90 5.25 -15.72
C GLY A 176 -12.65 4.59 -15.15
N ILE A 177 -11.50 5.07 -15.59
CA ILE A 177 -10.21 4.77 -15.01
C ILE A 177 -9.66 6.06 -14.43
N ILE A 178 -9.36 6.06 -13.14
CA ILE A 178 -8.71 7.18 -12.46
C ILE A 178 -7.24 6.81 -12.29
N ILE A 179 -6.37 7.63 -12.82
CA ILE A 179 -4.92 7.46 -12.72
C ILE A 179 -4.39 8.56 -11.82
N LEU A 180 -3.73 8.16 -10.74
CA LEU A 180 -3.12 9.08 -9.80
C LEU A 180 -1.60 8.87 -9.78
N LEU A 181 -0.87 9.96 -9.88
CA LEU A 181 0.58 9.96 -9.84
C LEU A 181 1.06 10.37 -8.45
N GLU A 182 2.15 9.76 -8.00
CA GLU A 182 2.86 10.24 -6.81
C GLU A 182 3.33 11.68 -7.07
N SER A 183 2.79 12.64 -6.32
CA SER A 183 3.40 13.97 -6.22
C SER A 183 4.67 13.81 -5.37
N ARG A 184 5.84 13.92 -5.97
CA ARG A 184 7.04 14.21 -5.20
C ARG A 184 6.86 15.62 -4.61
N LEU A 185 6.37 15.67 -3.38
CA LEU A 185 6.51 16.84 -2.51
C LEU A 185 7.90 16.80 -1.90
#